data_41019254d881c956bd28f3a5b361afe8
#
_entry.id   41019254d881c956bd28f3a5b361afe8
#
_cell.length_a   1.000
_cell.length_b   1.000
_cell.length_c   1.000
_cell.angle_alpha   90.00
_cell.angle_beta   90.00
_cell.angle_gamma   90.00
#
_symmetry.space_group_name_H-M   'P 1'
#
loop_
_entity.id
_entity.type
_entity.pdbx_description
1 polymer ?
#
loop_
_entity_poly.entity_id
_entity_poly.type
_entity_poly.pdbx_seq_one_letter_code
_entity_poly.pdbx_strand_id
1 'polypeptide(L)'
;MKNILSTKLALSTLLALLTGLSPQVSADIGSLNPLNIFRRTKKFENLTPTPEEQSISIAIYQEGKADLQSGKKARAARMFRKITKDFPHTDVAPNAFSRLGEIYRDTRKWEKSFKTFQEIIDRYPDYEGFEETVARQFEIAEALMKGARGRFLRIFPGFKNYDKAQEFMEQVYTNAPYGKTAPLALMNLARIAQQQDDEDAAIDALDRLVNNHAENILAPDAHLKLAGIYASLVKGDMYDQGSTLEAINYYEDFLILYPESHLVGEAEKALILMREINAQSKLRTADFYFTYRKNQRAAINFYNETITVAPDSDAAKIAKAKIDAINRGERPDGSRRKPFGQ
;
A
#
# COMPACT_ATOMS: atom_id res chain seq x y z
N MET A 1 -58.15 -21.19 16.26
CA MET A 1 -57.90 -19.86 16.84
C MET A 1 -56.77 -19.26 16.03
N LYS A 2 -57.16 -18.56 14.99
CA LYS A 2 -57.14 -17.13 14.67
C LYS A 2 -55.70 -16.62 14.39
N ASN A 3 -55.45 -16.55 13.07
CA ASN A 3 -55.01 -15.36 12.33
C ASN A 3 -53.60 -14.78 12.68
N ILE A 4 -52.62 -15.12 11.85
CA ILE A 4 -51.67 -14.15 11.29
C ILE A 4 -51.32 -14.60 9.85
N LEU A 5 -52.22 -14.31 8.94
CA LEU A 5 -51.99 -14.29 7.50
C LEU A 5 -52.45 -12.92 7.06
N SER A 6 -51.54 -12.09 6.58
CA SER A 6 -51.75 -10.94 5.71
C SER A 6 -50.74 -9.81 6.02
N THR A 7 -49.58 -9.84 5.42
CA THR A 7 -48.83 -8.65 4.99
C THR A 7 -47.64 -9.04 4.11
N LYS A 8 -47.86 -9.88 3.11
CA LYS A 8 -46.90 -10.13 2.04
C LYS A 8 -47.54 -10.14 0.67
N LEU A 9 -48.27 -9.09 0.35
CA LEU A 9 -48.78 -8.88 -1.02
C LEU A 9 -49.10 -7.42 -1.30
N ALA A 10 -48.05 -6.58 -1.36
CA ALA A 10 -48.19 -5.22 -1.93
C ALA A 10 -46.79 -4.65 -2.26
N LEU A 11 -45.98 -5.35 -3.05
CA LEU A 11 -44.79 -4.75 -3.66
C LEU A 11 -44.34 -5.49 -4.93
N SER A 12 -45.28 -5.86 -5.81
CA SER A 12 -44.96 -6.49 -7.09
C SER A 12 -45.77 -5.99 -8.29
N THR A 13 -46.25 -4.75 -8.29
CA THR A 13 -46.88 -4.16 -9.46
C THR A 13 -46.55 -2.69 -9.60
N LEU A 14 -45.24 -2.38 -9.81
CA LEU A 14 -44.84 -1.10 -10.42
C LEU A 14 -43.48 -1.27 -11.12
N LEU A 15 -43.40 -2.19 -12.07
CA LEU A 15 -42.22 -2.32 -12.96
C LEU A 15 -42.68 -2.75 -14.35
N ALA A 16 -43.43 -1.91 -15.03
CA ALA A 16 -43.61 -2.01 -16.49
C ALA A 16 -44.26 -0.70 -16.96
N LEU A 17 -43.44 0.23 -17.43
CA LEU A 17 -43.75 1.25 -18.47
C LEU A 17 -42.73 2.40 -18.33
N LEU A 18 -41.61 2.22 -19.00
CA LEU A 18 -40.81 3.32 -19.60
C LEU A 18 -39.64 2.71 -20.36
N THR A 19 -40.00 2.05 -21.47
CA THR A 19 -39.04 1.79 -22.55
C THR A 19 -38.88 3.08 -23.36
N GLY A 20 -37.64 3.55 -23.44
CA GLY A 20 -37.24 4.52 -24.44
C GLY A 20 -36.56 5.76 -23.86
N LEU A 21 -35.30 5.66 -23.55
CA LEU A 21 -34.19 6.59 -23.85
C LEU A 21 -32.96 6.14 -23.01
N SER A 22 -32.02 5.52 -23.65
CA SER A 22 -30.68 5.30 -23.07
C SER A 22 -29.88 6.60 -23.14
N PRO A 23 -29.57 7.22 -22.02
CA PRO A 23 -28.32 7.96 -21.94
C PRO A 23 -27.26 6.96 -21.50
N GLN A 24 -26.25 6.75 -22.34
CA GLN A 24 -24.98 6.22 -21.92
C GLN A 24 -24.41 7.20 -20.88
N VAL A 25 -24.71 6.97 -19.62
CA VAL A 25 -23.94 7.50 -18.52
C VAL A 25 -22.87 6.46 -18.26
N SER A 26 -21.72 6.64 -18.90
CA SER A 26 -20.47 6.06 -18.39
C SER A 26 -20.26 6.65 -17.00
N ALA A 27 -20.74 5.97 -15.98
CA ALA A 27 -20.43 6.29 -14.61
C ALA A 27 -18.93 6.03 -14.45
N ASP A 28 -18.17 7.11 -14.44
CA ASP A 28 -16.77 7.14 -14.05
C ASP A 28 -16.68 6.71 -12.58
N ILE A 29 -16.45 5.39 -12.37
CA ILE A 29 -16.30 4.78 -11.04
C ILE A 29 -15.02 5.27 -10.37
N GLY A 30 -14.13 5.98 -11.10
CA GLY A 30 -12.92 6.62 -10.57
C GLY A 30 -13.15 7.80 -9.63
N SER A 31 -14.37 8.32 -9.50
CA SER A 31 -14.64 9.53 -8.71
C SER A 31 -15.11 9.28 -7.27
N LEU A 32 -15.24 8.03 -6.84
CA LEU A 32 -15.64 7.66 -5.47
C LEU A 32 -14.42 7.29 -4.60
N ASN A 33 -13.35 8.08 -4.68
CA ASN A 33 -12.31 8.02 -3.68
C ASN A 33 -12.87 8.64 -2.38
N PRO A 34 -13.03 7.86 -1.28
CA PRO A 34 -13.55 8.38 -0.01
C PRO A 34 -12.73 9.53 0.56
N LEU A 35 -11.48 9.72 0.10
CA LEU A 35 -10.62 10.86 0.45
C LEU A 35 -11.12 12.19 -0.14
N ASN A 36 -11.93 12.18 -1.21
CA ASN A 36 -12.50 13.40 -1.78
C ASN A 36 -13.67 13.99 -0.97
N ILE A 37 -14.26 13.24 -0.03
CA ILE A 37 -15.35 13.73 0.82
C ILE A 37 -14.82 14.78 1.82
N PHE A 38 -13.53 14.77 2.14
CA PHE A 38 -12.91 15.76 3.01
C PHE A 38 -12.35 16.99 2.28
N ARG A 39 -12.32 16.99 0.94
CA ARG A 39 -11.95 18.14 0.12
C ARG A 39 -13.10 19.14 -0.06
N ARG A 40 -13.75 19.55 1.02
CA ARG A 40 -14.37 20.88 1.05
C ARG A 40 -13.24 21.88 1.36
N THR A 41 -12.37 22.09 0.41
CA THR A 41 -11.60 23.34 0.37
C THR A 41 -12.64 24.44 0.31
N LYS A 42 -12.89 25.12 1.40
CA LYS A 42 -13.41 26.48 1.34
C LYS A 42 -12.42 27.17 0.42
N LYS A 43 -12.88 27.49 -0.80
CA LYS A 43 -12.14 28.33 -1.71
C LYS A 43 -11.83 29.58 -0.90
N PHE A 44 -10.59 29.74 -0.47
CA PHE A 44 -10.14 31.02 0.03
C PHE A 44 -10.21 31.93 -1.18
N GLU A 45 -11.21 32.79 -1.20
CA GLU A 45 -11.13 33.98 -2.05
C GLU A 45 -9.80 34.63 -1.71
N ASN A 46 -9.05 35.05 -2.73
CA ASN A 46 -7.77 35.74 -2.58
C ASN A 46 -8.03 37.11 -1.94
N LEU A 47 -8.38 37.09 -0.66
CA LEU A 47 -8.52 38.28 0.17
C LEU A 47 -7.11 38.72 0.55
N THR A 48 -6.65 39.80 -0.01
CA THR A 48 -5.44 40.45 0.46
C THR A 48 -5.68 41.06 1.83
N PRO A 49 -4.85 40.73 2.85
CA PRO A 49 -5.06 41.27 4.19
C PRO A 49 -4.86 42.80 4.17
N THR A 50 -5.65 43.50 4.95
CA THR A 50 -5.44 44.92 5.17
C THR A 50 -4.12 45.16 5.96
N PRO A 51 -3.47 46.33 5.82
CA PRO A 51 -2.28 46.64 6.62
C PRO A 51 -2.55 46.58 8.14
N GLU A 52 -3.78 46.88 8.56
CA GLU A 52 -4.20 46.80 9.94
C GLU A 52 -4.30 45.33 10.41
N GLU A 53 -4.96 44.45 9.64
CA GLU A 53 -5.04 43.01 9.95
C GLU A 53 -3.64 42.37 10.01
N GLN A 54 -2.75 42.77 9.10
CA GLN A 54 -1.37 42.30 9.11
C GLN A 54 -0.64 42.73 10.39
N SER A 55 -0.76 43.98 10.81
CA SER A 55 -0.09 44.50 12.00
C SER A 55 -0.65 43.86 13.29
N ILE A 56 -1.97 43.71 13.37
CA ILE A 56 -2.64 43.05 14.51
C ILE A 56 -2.22 41.57 14.61
N SER A 57 -2.22 40.84 13.50
CA SER A 57 -1.84 39.44 13.49
C SER A 57 -0.38 39.22 13.89
N ILE A 58 0.54 40.07 13.44
CA ILE A 58 1.94 40.07 13.85
C ILE A 58 2.06 40.29 15.37
N ALA A 59 1.36 41.27 15.92
CA ALA A 59 1.40 41.55 17.36
C ALA A 59 0.92 40.33 18.19
N ILE A 60 -0.21 39.73 17.79
CA ILE A 60 -0.74 38.53 18.45
C ILE A 60 0.25 37.35 18.32
N TYR A 61 0.91 37.21 17.15
CA TYR A 61 1.90 36.16 16.94
C TYR A 61 3.11 36.31 17.87
N GLN A 62 3.62 37.51 18.02
CA GLN A 62 4.74 37.79 18.93
C GLN A 62 4.36 37.56 20.41
N GLU A 63 3.14 37.94 20.83
CA GLU A 63 2.63 37.62 22.17
C GLU A 63 2.55 36.12 22.37
N GLY A 64 2.02 35.37 21.39
CA GLY A 64 1.95 33.90 21.42
C GLY A 64 3.34 33.25 21.54
N LYS A 65 4.35 33.77 20.82
CA LYS A 65 5.74 33.31 20.96
C LYS A 65 6.31 33.55 22.36
N ALA A 66 6.12 34.73 22.90
CA ALA A 66 6.56 35.07 24.26
C ALA A 66 5.91 34.17 25.31
N ASP A 67 4.60 33.90 25.21
CA ASP A 67 3.89 32.96 26.06
C ASP A 67 4.43 31.53 25.95
N LEU A 68 4.77 31.09 24.72
CA LEU A 68 5.36 29.78 24.52
C LEU A 68 6.74 29.64 25.14
N GLN A 69 7.59 30.65 25.01
CA GLN A 69 8.91 30.74 25.66
C GLN A 69 8.80 30.74 27.18
N SER A 70 7.75 31.36 27.72
CA SER A 70 7.45 31.38 29.18
C SER A 70 6.77 30.09 29.67
N GLY A 71 6.65 29.04 28.79
CA GLY A 71 6.00 27.78 29.14
C GLY A 71 4.46 27.83 29.24
N LYS A 72 3.85 28.97 28.90
CA LYS A 72 2.39 29.17 28.98
C LYS A 72 1.68 28.60 27.76
N LYS A 73 1.91 27.31 27.46
CA LYS A 73 1.42 26.63 26.21
C LYS A 73 -0.07 26.85 25.95
N ALA A 74 -0.90 26.85 26.98
CA ALA A 74 -2.36 27.01 26.80
C ALA A 74 -2.75 28.42 26.34
N ARG A 75 -2.02 29.45 26.79
CA ARG A 75 -2.23 30.84 26.38
C ARG A 75 -1.71 31.07 24.98
N ALA A 76 -0.49 30.61 24.66
CA ALA A 76 0.07 30.62 23.32
C ALA A 76 -0.86 29.96 22.30
N ALA A 77 -1.41 28.78 22.61
CA ALA A 77 -2.37 28.09 21.72
C ALA A 77 -3.66 28.90 21.48
N ARG A 78 -4.10 29.75 22.44
CA ARG A 78 -5.23 30.65 22.21
C ARG A 78 -4.89 31.77 21.25
N MET A 79 -3.68 32.35 21.38
CA MET A 79 -3.20 33.41 20.49
C MET A 79 -3.06 32.90 19.06
N PHE A 80 -2.38 31.77 18.85
CA PHE A 80 -2.22 31.19 17.52
C PHE A 80 -3.57 30.79 16.92
N ARG A 81 -4.51 30.21 17.69
CA ARG A 81 -5.85 29.90 17.22
C ARG A 81 -6.63 31.15 16.82
N LYS A 82 -6.46 32.27 17.50
CA LYS A 82 -7.07 33.54 17.13
C LYS A 82 -6.60 33.96 15.74
N ILE A 83 -5.29 33.90 15.46
CA ILE A 83 -4.75 34.22 14.15
C ILE A 83 -5.33 33.29 13.09
N THR A 84 -5.27 31.98 13.30
CA THR A 84 -5.72 30.99 12.31
C THR A 84 -7.21 31.08 11.99
N LYS A 85 -8.01 31.64 12.89
CA LYS A 85 -9.45 31.80 12.73
C LYS A 85 -9.84 33.17 12.18
N ASP A 86 -9.29 34.23 12.76
CA ASP A 86 -9.74 35.60 12.53
C ASP A 86 -8.90 36.31 11.44
N PHE A 87 -7.64 35.89 11.24
CA PHE A 87 -6.68 36.49 10.31
C PHE A 87 -5.99 35.44 9.40
N PRO A 88 -6.74 34.54 8.75
CA PRO A 88 -6.15 33.43 7.99
C PRO A 88 -5.44 33.87 6.70
N HIS A 89 -5.62 35.10 6.25
CA HIS A 89 -5.02 35.63 5.00
C HIS A 89 -3.71 36.35 5.23
N THR A 90 -3.27 36.49 6.50
CA THR A 90 -2.05 37.21 6.82
C THR A 90 -0.80 36.33 6.69
N ASP A 91 0.35 36.95 6.43
CA ASP A 91 1.64 36.27 6.20
C ASP A 91 2.08 35.42 7.41
N VAL A 92 1.64 35.77 8.62
CA VAL A 92 1.96 35.01 9.83
C VAL A 92 1.01 33.84 10.09
N ALA A 93 -0.09 33.72 9.35
CA ALA A 93 -1.08 32.68 9.58
C ALA A 93 -0.51 31.25 9.41
N PRO A 94 0.24 30.89 8.34
CA PRO A 94 0.84 29.56 8.23
C PRO A 94 1.80 29.26 9.39
N ASN A 95 2.58 30.25 9.84
CA ASN A 95 3.44 30.11 11.01
C ASN A 95 2.63 29.89 12.31
N ALA A 96 1.48 30.56 12.45
CA ALA A 96 0.60 30.35 13.60
C ALA A 96 -0.04 28.96 13.59
N PHE A 97 -0.44 28.43 12.42
CA PHE A 97 -0.87 27.02 12.29
C PHE A 97 0.24 26.06 12.68
N SER A 98 1.48 26.28 12.20
CA SER A 98 2.63 25.45 12.52
C SER A 98 2.85 25.38 14.05
N ARG A 99 2.93 26.52 14.72
CA ARG A 99 3.08 26.57 16.19
C ARG A 99 1.92 25.94 16.94
N LEU A 100 0.70 26.09 16.46
CA LEU A 100 -0.47 25.45 17.05
C LEU A 100 -0.43 23.93 16.87
N GLY A 101 -0.01 23.44 15.71
CA GLY A 101 0.21 22.03 15.43
C GLY A 101 1.24 21.41 16.38
N GLU A 102 2.38 22.08 16.59
CA GLU A 102 3.41 21.65 17.53
C GLU A 102 2.89 21.56 18.97
N ILE A 103 2.14 22.56 19.44
CA ILE A 103 1.53 22.52 20.78
C ILE A 103 0.56 21.35 20.91
N TYR A 104 -0.21 21.03 19.87
CA TYR A 104 -1.09 19.86 19.88
C TYR A 104 -0.31 18.56 19.92
N ARG A 105 0.80 18.43 19.17
CA ARG A 105 1.70 17.27 19.20
C ARG A 105 2.29 17.06 20.60
N ASP A 106 2.86 18.10 21.19
CA ASP A 106 3.44 18.07 22.54
C ASP A 106 2.43 17.66 23.61
N THR A 107 1.16 18.01 23.40
CA THR A 107 0.07 17.66 24.33
C THR A 107 -0.61 16.32 23.97
N ARG A 108 0.00 15.54 23.05
CA ARG A 108 -0.48 14.24 22.55
C ARG A 108 -1.89 14.28 21.95
N LYS A 109 -2.25 15.41 21.35
CA LYS A 109 -3.50 15.57 20.61
C LYS A 109 -3.22 15.29 19.12
N TRP A 110 -2.79 14.07 18.84
CA TRP A 110 -2.24 13.66 17.55
C TRP A 110 -3.10 14.04 16.35
N GLU A 111 -4.38 13.69 16.40
CA GLU A 111 -5.31 14.00 15.31
C GLU A 111 -5.49 15.51 15.09
N LYS A 112 -5.59 16.28 16.18
CA LYS A 112 -5.68 17.75 16.06
C LYS A 112 -4.41 18.36 15.51
N SER A 113 -3.25 17.82 15.90
CA SER A 113 -1.96 18.24 15.38
C SER A 113 -1.88 17.99 13.88
N PHE A 114 -2.17 16.75 13.45
CA PHE A 114 -2.14 16.38 12.04
C PHE A 114 -3.07 17.26 11.19
N LYS A 115 -4.32 17.41 11.61
CA LYS A 115 -5.29 18.27 10.92
C LYS A 115 -4.87 19.75 10.87
N THR A 116 -4.19 20.23 11.91
CA THR A 116 -3.69 21.61 11.92
C THR A 116 -2.57 21.81 10.92
N PHE A 117 -1.67 20.84 10.75
CA PHE A 117 -0.67 20.85 9.70
C PHE A 117 -1.29 20.68 8.30
N GLN A 118 -2.36 19.88 8.18
CA GLN A 118 -3.07 19.73 6.90
C GLN A 118 -3.67 21.06 6.42
N GLU A 119 -4.17 21.90 7.33
CA GLU A 119 -4.67 23.24 6.99
C GLU A 119 -3.58 24.13 6.34
N ILE A 120 -2.30 23.94 6.70
CA ILE A 120 -1.19 24.65 6.03
C ILE A 120 -1.05 24.17 4.58
N ILE A 121 -1.01 22.86 4.38
CA ILE A 121 -0.84 22.24 3.06
C ILE A 121 -1.98 22.61 2.13
N ASP A 122 -3.21 22.58 2.64
CA ASP A 122 -4.40 22.86 1.84
C ASP A 122 -4.58 24.33 1.49
N ARG A 123 -4.11 25.25 2.35
CA ARG A 123 -4.38 26.67 2.23
C ARG A 123 -3.19 27.51 1.75
N TYR A 124 -1.97 27.04 2.03
CA TYR A 124 -0.75 27.81 1.77
C TYR A 124 0.27 26.96 1.00
N PRO A 125 -0.04 26.57 -0.27
CA PRO A 125 0.85 25.70 -1.05
C PRO A 125 2.23 26.29 -1.29
N ASP A 126 2.33 27.62 -1.32
CA ASP A 126 3.60 28.35 -1.53
C ASP A 126 4.32 28.67 -0.19
N TYR A 127 3.87 28.09 0.92
CA TYR A 127 4.52 28.32 2.19
C TYR A 127 5.93 27.72 2.22
N GLU A 128 6.93 28.53 2.55
CA GLU A 128 8.34 28.13 2.62
C GLU A 128 8.56 26.88 3.52
N GLY A 129 7.77 26.74 4.57
CA GLY A 129 7.80 25.59 5.49
C GLY A 129 6.95 24.38 5.05
N PHE A 130 6.58 24.24 3.77
CA PHE A 130 5.73 23.16 3.27
C PHE A 130 6.36 21.79 3.56
N GLU A 131 7.60 21.57 3.13
CA GLU A 131 8.32 20.29 3.32
C GLU A 131 8.46 19.95 4.83
N GLU A 132 8.76 20.94 5.66
CA GLU A 132 8.81 20.74 7.11
C GLU A 132 7.44 20.34 7.67
N THR A 133 6.37 20.93 7.15
CA THR A 133 4.99 20.61 7.57
C THR A 133 4.65 19.16 7.25
N VAL A 134 5.00 18.69 6.04
CA VAL A 134 4.81 17.28 5.65
C VAL A 134 5.66 16.36 6.55
N ALA A 135 6.90 16.74 6.85
CA ALA A 135 7.75 15.96 7.76
C ALA A 135 7.14 15.88 9.19
N ARG A 136 6.53 16.96 9.70
CA ARG A 136 5.82 16.94 10.97
C ARG A 136 4.58 16.03 10.96
N GLN A 137 3.85 15.98 9.84
CA GLN A 137 2.76 15.02 9.67
C GLN A 137 3.27 13.58 9.67
N PHE A 138 4.37 13.32 8.98
CA PHE A 138 5.02 12.00 8.98
C PHE A 138 5.43 11.58 10.40
N GLU A 139 6.08 12.45 11.17
CA GLU A 139 6.43 12.17 12.58
C GLU A 139 5.20 11.77 13.43
N ILE A 140 4.05 12.40 13.20
CA ILE A 140 2.80 12.07 13.91
C ILE A 140 2.29 10.69 13.51
N ALA A 141 2.26 10.40 12.20
CA ALA A 141 1.82 9.11 11.69
C ALA A 141 2.74 7.98 12.17
N GLU A 142 4.05 8.19 12.15
CA GLU A 142 5.05 7.26 12.66
C GLU A 142 4.91 7.02 14.17
N ALA A 143 4.67 8.08 14.95
CA ALA A 143 4.43 7.94 16.38
C ALA A 143 3.19 7.06 16.65
N LEU A 144 2.10 7.26 15.92
CA LEU A 144 0.90 6.43 16.03
C LEU A 144 1.15 4.98 15.64
N MET A 145 1.90 4.73 14.56
CA MET A 145 2.33 3.39 14.12
C MET A 145 3.15 2.69 15.21
N LYS A 146 4.06 3.41 15.87
CA LYS A 146 4.84 2.91 17.02
C LYS A 146 4.00 2.73 18.30
N GLY A 147 2.69 2.97 18.22
CA GLY A 147 1.75 2.76 19.32
C GLY A 147 1.63 3.93 20.29
N ALA A 148 2.00 5.13 19.85
CA ALA A 148 1.74 6.33 20.64
C ALA A 148 0.24 6.48 20.89
N ARG A 149 -0.10 6.82 22.15
CA ARG A 149 -1.49 6.94 22.58
C ARG A 149 -1.82 8.39 22.88
N GLY A 150 -3.01 8.82 22.49
CA GLY A 150 -3.60 10.05 22.98
C GLY A 150 -3.88 9.97 24.47
N ARG A 151 -4.40 11.06 25.05
CA ARG A 151 -4.86 11.07 26.44
C ARG A 151 -6.37 10.93 26.50
N PHE A 152 -6.86 9.85 27.10
CA PHE A 152 -8.27 9.70 27.43
C PHE A 152 -8.58 10.39 28.75
N LEU A 153 -9.63 11.21 28.78
CA LEU A 153 -10.00 12.04 29.95
C LEU A 153 -8.82 12.84 30.57
N ARG A 154 -7.84 13.23 29.73
CA ARG A 154 -6.61 13.97 30.09
C ARG A 154 -5.63 13.23 31.00
N ILE A 155 -6.00 12.11 31.58
CA ILE A 155 -5.22 11.38 32.61
C ILE A 155 -4.78 10.00 32.09
N PHE A 156 -5.72 9.25 31.50
CA PHE A 156 -5.46 7.87 31.09
C PHE A 156 -4.85 7.78 29.68
N PRO A 157 -3.96 6.79 29.42
CA PRO A 157 -3.51 6.50 28.07
C PRO A 157 -4.70 6.02 27.22
N GLY A 158 -4.85 6.57 26.02
CA GLY A 158 -5.82 6.12 25.04
C GLY A 158 -5.44 4.77 24.42
N PHE A 159 -6.22 4.34 23.44
CA PHE A 159 -5.96 3.10 22.68
C PHE A 159 -4.91 3.34 21.60
N LYS A 160 -4.22 2.25 21.18
CA LYS A 160 -3.44 2.23 19.94
C LYS A 160 -4.40 2.37 18.76
N ASN A 161 -4.02 3.12 17.76
CA ASN A 161 -4.87 3.37 16.59
C ASN A 161 -4.03 3.21 15.32
N TYR A 162 -3.88 1.96 14.88
CA TYR A 162 -3.14 1.61 13.68
C TYR A 162 -3.86 2.08 12.40
N ASP A 163 -5.20 2.03 12.38
CA ASP A 163 -6.00 2.53 11.23
C ASP A 163 -5.76 4.02 11.01
N LYS A 164 -5.66 4.78 12.10
CA LYS A 164 -5.35 6.21 12.00
C LYS A 164 -3.91 6.47 11.58
N ALA A 165 -2.98 5.60 11.96
CA ALA A 165 -1.60 5.69 11.48
C ALA A 165 -1.52 5.45 9.98
N GLN A 166 -2.25 4.47 9.46
CA GLN A 166 -2.35 4.16 8.04
C GLN A 166 -2.97 5.33 7.27
N GLU A 167 -4.14 5.84 7.72
CA GLU A 167 -4.80 7.01 7.11
C GLU A 167 -3.86 8.21 7.01
N PHE A 168 -3.15 8.50 8.10
CA PHE A 168 -2.23 9.63 8.13
C PHE A 168 -0.99 9.42 7.28
N MET A 169 -0.46 8.20 7.21
CA MET A 169 0.69 7.88 6.38
C MET A 169 0.34 8.00 4.89
N GLU A 170 -0.86 7.53 4.49
CA GLU A 170 -1.37 7.70 3.13
C GLU A 170 -1.58 9.18 2.79
N GLN A 171 -2.09 9.98 3.74
CA GLN A 171 -2.24 11.42 3.53
C GLN A 171 -0.88 12.13 3.38
N VAL A 172 0.14 11.72 4.14
CA VAL A 172 1.52 12.23 4.00
C VAL A 172 2.05 11.98 2.59
N TYR A 173 1.89 10.75 2.09
CA TYR A 173 2.29 10.43 0.72
C TYR A 173 1.51 11.25 -0.32
N THR A 174 0.20 11.38 -0.15
CA THR A 174 -0.67 12.15 -1.06
C THR A 174 -0.31 13.63 -1.08
N ASN A 175 0.09 14.19 0.07
CA ASN A 175 0.49 15.61 0.18
C ASN A 175 1.79 15.92 -0.58
N ALA A 176 2.74 14.98 -0.59
CA ALA A 176 4.04 15.18 -1.23
C ALA A 176 4.56 13.84 -1.81
N PRO A 177 3.98 13.35 -2.93
CA PRO A 177 4.30 12.01 -3.47
C PRO A 177 5.74 11.88 -3.96
N TYR A 178 6.41 12.99 -4.27
CA TYR A 178 7.83 13.03 -4.66
C TYR A 178 8.70 13.70 -3.60
N GLY A 179 8.15 13.99 -2.43
CA GLY A 179 8.87 14.58 -1.31
C GLY A 179 9.80 13.59 -0.62
N LYS A 180 10.72 14.11 0.20
CA LYS A 180 11.73 13.29 0.91
C LYS A 180 11.14 12.24 1.84
N THR A 181 9.93 12.45 2.34
CA THR A 181 9.24 11.53 3.25
C THR A 181 8.43 10.45 2.54
N ALA A 182 8.16 10.59 1.23
CA ALA A 182 7.31 9.68 0.47
C ALA A 182 7.79 8.22 0.48
N PRO A 183 9.08 7.89 0.23
CA PRO A 183 9.55 6.51 0.29
C PRO A 183 9.42 5.89 1.68
N LEU A 184 9.67 6.68 2.73
CA LEU A 184 9.50 6.22 4.12
C LEU A 184 8.03 6.01 4.47
N ALA A 185 7.13 6.86 3.96
CA ALA A 185 5.70 6.71 4.15
C ALA A 185 5.19 5.41 3.51
N LEU A 186 5.60 5.13 2.28
CA LEU A 186 5.25 3.90 1.56
C LEU A 186 5.79 2.66 2.27
N MET A 187 7.06 2.67 2.71
CA MET A 187 7.64 1.56 3.48
C MET A 187 6.89 1.32 4.81
N ASN A 188 6.45 2.38 5.47
CA ASN A 188 5.67 2.27 6.70
C ASN A 188 4.24 1.81 6.45
N LEU A 189 3.61 2.22 5.32
CA LEU A 189 2.31 1.69 4.89
C LEU A 189 2.38 0.19 4.68
N ALA A 190 3.37 -0.30 3.95
CA ALA A 190 3.58 -1.74 3.76
C ALA A 190 3.75 -2.47 5.09
N ARG A 191 4.51 -1.89 6.04
CA ARG A 191 4.68 -2.48 7.38
C ARG A 191 3.38 -2.52 8.18
N ILE A 192 2.56 -1.48 8.11
CA ILE A 192 1.24 -1.45 8.79
C ILE A 192 0.34 -2.51 8.18
N ALA A 193 0.27 -2.60 6.85
CA ALA A 193 -0.53 -3.58 6.13
C ALA A 193 -0.13 -5.03 6.49
N GLN A 194 1.17 -5.33 6.51
CA GLN A 194 1.67 -6.64 6.95
C GLN A 194 1.30 -6.99 8.41
N GLN A 195 1.25 -5.99 9.31
CA GLN A 195 0.81 -6.21 10.70
C GLN A 195 -0.70 -6.47 10.82
N GLN A 196 -1.45 -6.15 9.78
CA GLN A 196 -2.90 -6.35 9.69
C GLN A 196 -3.27 -7.56 8.83
N ASP A 197 -2.27 -8.32 8.36
CA ASP A 197 -2.41 -9.44 7.42
C ASP A 197 -3.15 -9.01 6.13
N ASP A 198 -2.89 -7.77 5.67
CA ASP A 198 -3.40 -7.19 4.43
C ASP A 198 -2.29 -7.16 3.38
N GLU A 199 -2.10 -8.31 2.72
CA GLU A 199 -1.05 -8.49 1.71
C GLU A 199 -1.27 -7.58 0.50
N ASP A 200 -2.51 -7.36 0.09
CA ASP A 200 -2.83 -6.52 -1.07
C ASP A 200 -2.42 -5.06 -0.84
N ALA A 201 -2.72 -4.51 0.34
CA ALA A 201 -2.29 -3.17 0.71
C ALA A 201 -0.76 -3.07 0.87
N ALA A 202 -0.10 -4.14 1.35
CA ALA A 202 1.36 -4.17 1.46
C ALA A 202 2.03 -4.19 0.08
N ILE A 203 1.50 -4.97 -0.86
CA ILE A 203 1.95 -5.02 -2.26
C ILE A 203 1.79 -3.64 -2.91
N ASP A 204 0.59 -3.02 -2.82
CA ASP A 204 0.35 -1.68 -3.40
C ASP A 204 1.36 -0.65 -2.90
N ALA A 205 1.62 -0.61 -1.60
CA ALA A 205 2.56 0.35 -1.03
C ALA A 205 4.01 0.12 -1.51
N LEU A 206 4.45 -1.14 -1.60
CA LEU A 206 5.79 -1.48 -2.07
C LEU A 206 5.94 -1.25 -3.57
N ASP A 207 4.92 -1.60 -4.38
CA ASP A 207 4.90 -1.32 -5.82
C ASP A 207 5.03 0.19 -6.11
N ARG A 208 4.29 1.01 -5.38
CA ARG A 208 4.39 2.47 -5.50
C ARG A 208 5.80 2.96 -5.15
N LEU A 209 6.48 2.32 -4.18
CA LEU A 209 7.84 2.68 -3.81
C LEU A 209 8.82 2.31 -4.92
N VAL A 210 8.82 1.07 -5.39
CA VAL A 210 9.78 0.61 -6.40
C VAL A 210 9.59 1.28 -7.75
N ASN A 211 8.35 1.61 -8.12
CA ASN A 211 8.04 2.26 -9.40
C ASN A 211 8.28 3.76 -9.38
N ASN A 212 7.94 4.47 -8.29
CA ASN A 212 8.01 5.93 -8.24
C ASN A 212 9.31 6.45 -7.60
N HIS A 213 10.06 5.59 -6.90
CA HIS A 213 11.25 5.95 -6.15
C HIS A 213 12.39 4.94 -6.33
N ALA A 214 12.58 4.43 -7.55
CA ALA A 214 13.55 3.38 -7.87
C ALA A 214 15.01 3.73 -7.47
N GLU A 215 15.37 5.01 -7.48
CA GLU A 215 16.71 5.48 -7.10
C GLU A 215 16.87 5.69 -5.58
N ASN A 216 15.81 5.48 -4.80
CA ASN A 216 15.87 5.68 -3.36
C ASN A 216 16.61 4.52 -2.67
N ILE A 217 17.34 4.83 -1.60
CA ILE A 217 18.07 3.83 -0.80
C ILE A 217 17.17 2.72 -0.24
N LEU A 218 15.88 2.94 -0.13
CA LEU A 218 14.91 1.93 0.34
C LEU A 218 14.37 1.03 -0.79
N ALA A 219 14.64 1.35 -2.05
CA ALA A 219 14.10 0.60 -3.18
C ALA A 219 14.58 -0.86 -3.21
N PRO A 220 15.86 -1.20 -2.94
CA PRO A 220 16.29 -2.60 -2.85
C PRO A 220 15.54 -3.38 -1.76
N ASP A 221 15.38 -2.82 -0.57
CA ASP A 221 14.62 -3.45 0.51
C ASP A 221 13.14 -3.64 0.15
N ALA A 222 12.55 -2.67 -0.55
CA ALA A 222 11.16 -2.75 -0.99
C ALA A 222 10.95 -3.85 -2.05
N HIS A 223 11.85 -3.94 -3.04
CA HIS A 223 11.83 -5.02 -4.03
C HIS A 223 11.89 -6.40 -3.39
N LEU A 224 12.85 -6.61 -2.48
CA LEU A 224 13.01 -7.89 -1.81
C LEU A 224 11.80 -8.23 -0.93
N LYS A 225 11.22 -7.24 -0.24
CA LYS A 225 9.98 -7.44 0.53
C LYS A 225 8.81 -7.82 -0.36
N LEU A 226 8.67 -7.18 -1.50
CA LEU A 226 7.61 -7.46 -2.47
C LEU A 226 7.73 -8.90 -2.99
N ALA A 227 8.93 -9.31 -3.41
CA ALA A 227 9.22 -10.69 -3.79
C ALA A 227 8.87 -11.67 -2.65
N GLY A 228 9.23 -11.33 -1.40
CA GLY A 228 8.94 -12.13 -0.21
C GLY A 228 7.45 -12.26 0.08
N ILE A 229 6.64 -11.21 -0.14
CA ILE A 229 5.18 -11.29 0.02
C ILE A 229 4.61 -12.26 -1.00
N TYR A 230 4.95 -12.13 -2.30
CA TYR A 230 4.50 -13.08 -3.32
C TYR A 230 4.94 -14.51 -3.02
N ALA A 231 6.18 -14.70 -2.53
CA ALA A 231 6.67 -16.02 -2.10
C ALA A 231 5.84 -16.58 -0.92
N SER A 232 5.38 -15.76 0.01
CA SER A 232 4.56 -16.18 1.14
C SER A 232 3.15 -16.63 0.72
N LEU A 233 2.63 -16.11 -0.40
CA LEU A 233 1.35 -16.50 -0.97
C LEU A 233 1.40 -17.86 -1.68
N VAL A 234 2.60 -18.41 -1.93
CA VAL A 234 2.77 -19.71 -2.59
C VAL A 234 2.33 -20.85 -1.66
N LYS A 235 1.23 -21.49 -2.01
CA LYS A 235 0.67 -22.63 -1.25
C LYS A 235 1.28 -23.98 -1.62
N GLY A 236 2.24 -24.00 -2.55
CA GLY A 236 2.93 -25.17 -3.05
C GLY A 236 2.72 -25.43 -4.54
N ASP A 237 3.37 -26.47 -5.05
CA ASP A 237 3.42 -26.84 -6.47
C ASP A 237 2.09 -27.33 -7.07
N MET A 238 1.09 -27.62 -6.24
CA MET A 238 -0.23 -28.10 -6.66
C MET A 238 -1.24 -26.99 -6.91
N TYR A 239 -0.98 -25.79 -6.45
CA TYR A 239 -1.90 -24.65 -6.51
C TYR A 239 -1.58 -23.74 -7.67
N ASP A 240 -2.35 -22.64 -7.77
CA ASP A 240 -2.08 -21.61 -8.77
C ASP A 240 -0.64 -21.10 -8.66
N GLN A 241 0.04 -21.07 -9.81
CA GLN A 241 1.44 -20.67 -9.89
C GLN A 241 1.63 -19.16 -10.14
N GLY A 242 0.55 -18.38 -10.14
CA GLY A 242 0.64 -16.93 -10.36
C GLY A 242 1.59 -16.28 -9.37
N SER A 243 1.37 -16.47 -8.06
CA SER A 243 2.25 -15.91 -7.02
C SER A 243 3.69 -16.44 -7.11
N THR A 244 3.88 -17.70 -7.54
CA THR A 244 5.23 -18.27 -7.74
C THR A 244 5.98 -17.55 -8.85
N LEU A 245 5.30 -17.26 -9.97
CA LEU A 245 5.90 -16.55 -11.11
C LEU A 245 6.20 -15.10 -10.76
N GLU A 246 5.27 -14.42 -10.06
CA GLU A 246 5.51 -13.05 -9.59
C GLU A 246 6.71 -12.99 -8.62
N ALA A 247 6.81 -13.92 -7.67
CA ALA A 247 7.96 -14.00 -6.78
C ALA A 247 9.28 -14.20 -7.57
N ILE A 248 9.30 -15.09 -8.58
CA ILE A 248 10.45 -15.29 -9.43
C ILE A 248 10.83 -14.00 -10.15
N ASN A 249 9.87 -13.34 -10.79
CA ASN A 249 10.09 -12.10 -11.52
C ASN A 249 10.71 -11.01 -10.63
N TYR A 250 10.13 -10.77 -9.45
CA TYR A 250 10.64 -9.75 -8.52
C TYR A 250 12.03 -10.10 -7.96
N TYR A 251 12.35 -11.38 -7.72
CA TYR A 251 13.71 -11.77 -7.31
C TYR A 251 14.71 -11.60 -8.46
N GLU A 252 14.33 -11.94 -9.70
CA GLU A 252 15.17 -11.73 -10.88
C GLU A 252 15.43 -10.25 -11.14
N ASP A 253 14.38 -9.43 -11.10
CA ASP A 253 14.50 -7.97 -11.24
C ASP A 253 15.38 -7.37 -10.15
N PHE A 254 15.24 -7.82 -8.90
CA PHE A 254 16.11 -7.39 -7.81
C PHE A 254 17.58 -7.67 -8.10
N LEU A 255 17.91 -8.87 -8.56
CA LEU A 255 19.29 -9.27 -8.85
C LEU A 255 19.90 -8.49 -10.03
N ILE A 256 19.07 -8.10 -11.00
CA ILE A 256 19.47 -7.29 -12.16
C ILE A 256 19.67 -5.82 -11.75
N LEU A 257 18.74 -5.26 -10.98
CA LEU A 257 18.74 -3.83 -10.65
C LEU A 257 19.71 -3.48 -9.53
N TYR A 258 19.97 -4.42 -8.60
CA TYR A 258 20.75 -4.16 -7.39
C TYR A 258 21.88 -5.20 -7.15
N PRO A 259 22.78 -5.42 -8.13
CA PRO A 259 23.80 -6.48 -8.06
C PRO A 259 24.80 -6.26 -6.93
N GLU A 260 24.99 -5.03 -6.48
CA GLU A 260 25.90 -4.68 -5.37
C GLU A 260 25.22 -4.68 -3.99
N SER A 261 23.95 -5.05 -3.90
CA SER A 261 23.22 -5.07 -2.64
C SER A 261 23.73 -6.20 -1.73
N HIS A 262 23.83 -5.91 -0.45
CA HIS A 262 24.13 -6.92 0.57
C HIS A 262 23.08 -8.03 0.70
N LEU A 263 21.90 -7.82 0.09
CA LEU A 263 20.74 -8.74 0.08
C LEU A 263 20.77 -9.75 -1.08
N VAL A 264 21.73 -9.64 -2.01
CA VAL A 264 21.85 -10.52 -3.20
C VAL A 264 21.84 -12.01 -2.79
N GLY A 265 22.64 -12.40 -1.80
CA GLY A 265 22.71 -13.79 -1.38
C GLY A 265 21.40 -14.34 -0.76
N GLU A 266 20.55 -13.47 -0.20
CA GLU A 266 19.20 -13.84 0.26
C GLU A 266 18.26 -14.02 -0.92
N ALA A 267 18.27 -13.09 -1.87
CA ALA A 267 17.47 -13.12 -3.07
C ALA A 267 17.76 -14.36 -3.94
N GLU A 268 19.03 -14.69 -4.14
CA GLU A 268 19.44 -15.88 -4.91
C GLU A 268 18.90 -17.17 -4.30
N LYS A 269 19.00 -17.34 -2.99
CA LYS A 269 18.48 -18.54 -2.30
C LYS A 269 16.96 -18.64 -2.43
N ALA A 270 16.26 -17.52 -2.27
CA ALA A 270 14.82 -17.47 -2.42
C ALA A 270 14.38 -17.75 -3.87
N LEU A 271 15.08 -17.19 -4.85
CA LEU A 271 14.84 -17.45 -6.27
C LEU A 271 15.02 -18.95 -6.61
N ILE A 272 16.07 -19.59 -6.13
CA ILE A 272 16.30 -21.03 -6.33
C ILE A 272 15.12 -21.82 -5.78
N LEU A 273 14.64 -21.50 -4.59
CA LEU A 273 13.48 -22.17 -3.98
C LEU A 273 12.19 -21.98 -4.82
N MET A 274 11.93 -20.77 -5.29
CA MET A 274 10.73 -20.48 -6.10
C MET A 274 10.80 -21.20 -7.46
N ARG A 275 11.97 -21.22 -8.09
CA ARG A 275 12.21 -21.97 -9.33
C ARG A 275 12.02 -23.48 -9.13
N GLU A 276 12.46 -24.05 -8.00
CA GLU A 276 12.23 -25.45 -7.68
C GLU A 276 10.74 -25.77 -7.54
N ILE A 277 9.95 -24.93 -6.83
CA ILE A 277 8.50 -25.11 -6.70
C ILE A 277 7.82 -25.04 -8.08
N ASN A 278 8.21 -24.08 -8.93
CA ASN A 278 7.69 -23.97 -10.29
C ASN A 278 8.04 -25.21 -11.13
N ALA A 279 9.29 -25.69 -11.05
CA ALA A 279 9.73 -26.89 -11.76
C ALA A 279 8.93 -28.13 -11.28
N GLN A 280 8.67 -28.28 -10.00
CA GLN A 280 7.84 -29.38 -9.46
C GLN A 280 6.41 -29.31 -10.00
N SER A 281 5.82 -28.13 -10.12
CA SER A 281 4.50 -27.92 -10.73
C SER A 281 4.48 -28.35 -12.20
N LYS A 282 5.50 -27.96 -12.98
CA LYS A 282 5.67 -28.37 -14.39
C LYS A 282 5.86 -29.88 -14.52
N LEU A 283 6.69 -30.49 -13.65
CA LEU A 283 6.90 -31.94 -13.61
C LEU A 283 5.58 -32.69 -13.36
N ARG A 284 4.77 -32.23 -12.43
CA ARG A 284 3.46 -32.81 -12.12
C ARG A 284 2.49 -32.69 -13.31
N THR A 285 2.50 -31.55 -13.98
CA THR A 285 1.74 -31.34 -15.20
C THR A 285 2.18 -32.29 -16.31
N ALA A 286 3.49 -32.49 -16.48
CA ALA A 286 4.05 -33.45 -17.44
C ALA A 286 3.60 -34.89 -17.11
N ASP A 287 3.69 -35.30 -15.86
CA ASP A 287 3.23 -36.62 -15.39
C ASP A 287 1.72 -36.83 -15.63
N PHE A 288 0.89 -35.81 -15.45
CA PHE A 288 -0.53 -35.85 -15.78
C PHE A 288 -0.74 -36.12 -17.28
N TYR A 289 -0.08 -35.40 -18.16
CA TYR A 289 -0.19 -35.62 -19.60
C TYR A 289 0.34 -36.99 -20.02
N PHE A 290 1.43 -37.45 -19.42
CA PHE A 290 1.98 -38.77 -19.72
C PHE A 290 1.04 -39.89 -19.23
N THR A 291 0.60 -39.84 -17.97
CA THR A 291 -0.10 -40.95 -17.33
C THR A 291 -1.59 -40.97 -17.66
N TYR A 292 -2.29 -39.87 -17.51
CA TYR A 292 -3.76 -39.82 -17.64
C TYR A 292 -4.22 -39.48 -19.05
N ARG A 293 -3.58 -38.50 -19.69
CA ARG A 293 -3.96 -38.06 -21.05
C ARG A 293 -3.30 -38.92 -22.13
N LYS A 294 -2.30 -39.75 -21.79
CA LYS A 294 -1.49 -40.57 -22.70
C LYS A 294 -0.93 -39.77 -23.88
N ASN A 295 -0.67 -38.51 -23.69
CA ASN A 295 -0.15 -37.57 -24.69
C ASN A 295 1.35 -37.35 -24.45
N GLN A 296 2.17 -38.23 -25.04
CA GLN A 296 3.62 -38.20 -24.91
C GLN A 296 4.24 -36.89 -25.41
N ARG A 297 3.70 -36.30 -26.47
CA ARG A 297 4.23 -35.03 -27.03
C ARG A 297 4.05 -33.87 -26.05
N ALA A 298 2.85 -33.73 -25.46
CA ALA A 298 2.61 -32.71 -24.45
C ALA A 298 3.43 -32.97 -23.18
N ALA A 299 3.55 -34.23 -22.75
CA ALA A 299 4.37 -34.59 -21.59
C ALA A 299 5.84 -34.18 -21.80
N ILE A 300 6.43 -34.49 -22.92
CA ILE A 300 7.82 -34.11 -23.27
C ILE A 300 7.99 -32.57 -23.21
N ASN A 301 7.03 -31.82 -23.72
CA ASN A 301 7.10 -30.36 -23.67
C ASN A 301 7.16 -29.86 -22.21
N PHE A 302 6.27 -30.34 -21.35
CA PHE A 302 6.28 -29.93 -19.91
C PHE A 302 7.49 -30.46 -19.13
N TYR A 303 8.02 -31.66 -19.47
CA TYR A 303 9.30 -32.12 -18.90
C TYR A 303 10.47 -31.21 -19.34
N ASN A 304 10.50 -30.75 -20.58
CA ASN A 304 11.49 -29.79 -21.05
C ASN A 304 11.34 -28.43 -20.32
N GLU A 305 10.10 -27.95 -20.13
CA GLU A 305 9.87 -26.74 -19.32
C GLU A 305 10.39 -26.91 -17.89
N THR A 306 10.17 -28.09 -17.27
CA THR A 306 10.73 -28.41 -15.92
C THR A 306 12.25 -28.24 -15.89
N ILE A 307 12.94 -28.78 -16.92
CA ILE A 307 14.39 -28.70 -17.02
C ILE A 307 14.86 -27.25 -17.25
N THR A 308 14.11 -26.49 -18.05
CA THR A 308 14.45 -25.10 -18.36
C THR A 308 14.31 -24.17 -17.15
N VAL A 309 13.25 -24.36 -16.35
CA VAL A 309 12.96 -23.50 -15.18
C VAL A 309 14.01 -23.67 -14.10
N ALA A 310 14.42 -24.91 -13.79
CA ALA A 310 15.39 -25.20 -12.75
C ALA A 310 16.33 -26.37 -13.16
N PRO A 311 17.36 -26.13 -13.99
CA PRO A 311 18.16 -27.18 -14.64
C PRO A 311 18.87 -28.13 -13.65
N ASP A 312 19.24 -27.64 -12.47
CA ASP A 312 20.00 -28.36 -11.45
C ASP A 312 19.11 -28.99 -10.36
N SER A 313 17.79 -28.78 -10.45
CA SER A 313 16.82 -29.28 -9.50
C SER A 313 16.62 -30.79 -9.56
N ASP A 314 16.08 -31.35 -8.49
CA ASP A 314 15.70 -32.77 -8.49
C ASP A 314 14.53 -33.03 -9.45
N ALA A 315 13.62 -32.07 -9.60
CA ALA A 315 12.55 -32.13 -10.59
C ALA A 315 13.10 -32.26 -12.02
N ALA A 316 14.17 -31.51 -12.37
CA ALA A 316 14.81 -31.59 -13.67
C ALA A 316 15.49 -32.96 -13.92
N LYS A 317 16.14 -33.54 -12.91
CA LYS A 317 16.72 -34.90 -12.99
C LYS A 317 15.66 -35.95 -13.30
N ILE A 318 14.52 -35.87 -12.59
CA ILE A 318 13.37 -36.75 -12.84
C ILE A 318 12.82 -36.54 -14.24
N ALA A 319 12.64 -35.29 -14.67
CA ALA A 319 12.13 -34.97 -15.99
C ALA A 319 13.03 -35.53 -17.12
N LYS A 320 14.36 -35.40 -17.00
CA LYS A 320 15.33 -35.97 -17.95
C LYS A 320 15.17 -37.50 -18.04
N ALA A 321 15.12 -38.18 -16.90
CA ALA A 321 14.94 -39.65 -16.84
C ALA A 321 13.60 -40.07 -17.48
N LYS A 322 12.52 -39.32 -17.29
CA LYS A 322 11.21 -39.57 -17.90
C LYS A 322 11.22 -39.38 -19.41
N ILE A 323 11.88 -38.34 -19.94
CA ILE A 323 12.06 -38.13 -21.39
C ILE A 323 12.83 -39.32 -21.99
N ASP A 324 13.93 -39.76 -21.37
CA ASP A 324 14.69 -40.89 -21.83
C ASP A 324 13.88 -42.19 -21.84
N ALA A 325 13.03 -42.42 -20.83
CA ALA A 325 12.13 -43.56 -20.78
C ALA A 325 11.10 -43.53 -21.92
N ILE A 326 10.50 -42.36 -22.20
CA ILE A 326 9.58 -42.15 -23.34
C ILE A 326 10.29 -42.45 -24.65
N ASN A 327 11.49 -41.94 -24.85
CA ASN A 327 12.28 -42.15 -26.06
C ASN A 327 12.67 -43.63 -26.25
N ARG A 328 12.83 -44.42 -25.20
CA ARG A 328 12.99 -45.88 -25.24
C ARG A 328 11.68 -46.64 -25.52
N GLY A 329 10.55 -45.95 -25.68
CA GLY A 329 9.25 -46.53 -25.97
C GLY A 329 8.53 -47.08 -24.72
N GLU A 330 8.93 -46.65 -23.52
CA GLU A 330 8.24 -47.03 -22.27
C GLU A 330 6.86 -46.34 -22.18
N ARG A 331 5.88 -47.08 -21.62
CA ARG A 331 4.52 -46.57 -21.35
C ARG A 331 4.37 -46.13 -19.92
N PRO A 332 3.30 -45.40 -19.58
CA PRO A 332 3.03 -44.98 -18.18
C PRO A 332 2.92 -46.12 -17.18
N ASP A 333 2.54 -47.30 -17.62
CA ASP A 333 2.42 -48.53 -16.82
C ASP A 333 3.75 -49.29 -16.69
N GLY A 334 4.86 -48.74 -17.18
CA GLY A 334 6.18 -49.39 -17.16
C GLY A 334 6.39 -50.45 -18.25
N SER A 335 5.36 -50.76 -19.06
CA SER A 335 5.50 -51.68 -20.17
C SER A 335 6.20 -51.01 -21.36
N ARG A 336 6.99 -51.78 -22.12
CA ARG A 336 7.57 -51.31 -23.38
C ARG A 336 6.65 -51.58 -24.57
N ARG A 337 6.64 -50.71 -25.58
CA ARG A 337 6.02 -51.04 -26.86
C ARG A 337 6.69 -52.26 -27.43
N LYS A 338 5.91 -53.33 -27.76
CA LYS A 338 6.42 -54.44 -28.51
C LYS A 338 6.87 -53.91 -29.89
N PRO A 339 8.06 -54.30 -30.39
CA PRO A 339 8.45 -53.94 -31.75
C PRO A 339 7.39 -54.43 -32.72
N PHE A 340 7.04 -53.60 -33.72
CA PHE A 340 6.17 -54.04 -34.82
C PHE A 340 6.86 -55.21 -35.53
N GLY A 341 6.31 -56.45 -35.42
CA GLY A 341 6.79 -57.55 -36.21
C GLY A 341 7.35 -58.79 -35.47
N GLN A 342 6.91 -59.08 -34.22
CA GLN A 342 7.04 -60.43 -33.63
C GLN A 342 5.69 -60.93 -33.16
#